data_5c04759de13089d89445e4e93f1adbe8
#
_entry.id   5c04759de13089d89445e4e93f1adbe8
#
_cell.length_a   1.000
_cell.length_b   1.000
_cell.length_c   1.000
_cell.angle_alpha   90.00
_cell.angle_beta   90.00
_cell.angle_gamma   90.00
#
_symmetry.space_group_name_H-M   'P 1'
#
loop_
_entity.id
_entity.type
_entity.pdbx_description
1 polymer ?
#
loop_
_entity_poly.entity_id
_entity_poly.type
_entity_poly.pdbx_seq_one_letter_code
_entity_poly.pdbx_strand_id
1 'polypeptide(L)'
;MVVPATRLTLIGKPGCHLCDDARNVVTRVLAGLADPASVSLEELSILDDATLNEKYWDEIPVLLVNGNVHTIWRVDAERLVRALEKAQRDQDS
;
A
#
# COMPACT_ATOMS: atom_id res chain seq x y z
N MET A 1 -20.20 2.20 12.44
CA MET A 1 -19.20 2.48 11.39
C MET A 1 -17.93 1.73 11.73
N VAL A 2 -17.46 0.88 10.82
CA VAL A 2 -16.25 0.10 11.05
C VAL A 2 -15.06 0.87 10.49
N VAL A 3 -14.08 1.18 11.35
CA VAL A 3 -12.83 1.83 10.92
C VAL A 3 -11.89 0.70 10.45
N PRO A 4 -11.29 0.81 9.25
CA PRO A 4 -10.33 -0.20 8.81
C PRO A 4 -9.19 -0.35 9.80
N ALA A 5 -8.86 -1.59 10.13
CA ALA A 5 -7.80 -1.91 11.08
C ALA A 5 -6.41 -1.63 10.52
N THR A 6 -6.25 -1.74 9.20
CA THR A 6 -4.97 -1.55 8.52
C THR A 6 -5.15 -0.58 7.36
N ARG A 7 -4.20 0.33 7.20
CA ARG A 7 -4.21 1.31 6.11
C ARG A 7 -3.03 1.07 5.18
N LEU A 8 -3.32 0.88 3.91
CA LEU A 8 -2.31 0.84 2.86
C LEU A 8 -2.30 2.17 2.12
N THR A 9 -1.12 2.68 1.83
CA THR A 9 -0.95 3.89 1.02
C THR A 9 0.00 3.55 -0.12
N LEU A 10 -0.49 3.69 -1.35
CA LEU A 10 0.32 3.46 -2.54
C LEU A 10 0.67 4.80 -3.17
N ILE A 11 1.95 5.12 -3.21
CA ILE A 11 2.45 6.39 -3.73
C ILE A 11 3.08 6.14 -5.09
N GLY A 12 2.62 6.86 -6.10
CA GLY A 12 3.10 6.70 -7.46
C GLY A 12 2.84 7.92 -8.30
N LYS A 13 2.66 7.72 -9.61
CA LYS A 13 2.28 8.78 -10.54
C LYS A 13 1.54 8.18 -11.74
N PRO A 14 0.74 8.98 -12.48
CA PRO A 14 0.11 8.51 -13.71
C PRO A 14 1.14 8.11 -14.75
N GLY A 15 0.83 7.09 -15.57
CA GLY A 15 1.71 6.65 -16.64
C GLY A 15 2.93 5.86 -16.21
N CYS A 16 2.96 5.39 -14.98
CA CYS A 16 4.05 4.59 -14.44
C CYS A 16 3.69 3.10 -14.47
N HIS A 17 4.41 2.31 -15.28
CA HIS A 17 4.13 0.88 -15.41
C HIS A 17 4.36 0.13 -14.10
N LEU A 18 5.42 0.46 -13.38
CA LEU A 18 5.70 -0.19 -12.09
C LEU A 18 4.63 0.14 -11.06
N CYS A 19 4.08 1.35 -11.12
CA CYS A 19 2.99 1.76 -10.23
C CYS A 19 1.72 0.97 -10.55
N ASP A 20 1.43 0.76 -11.85
CA ASP A 20 0.28 -0.03 -12.27
C ASP A 20 0.43 -1.49 -11.84
N ASP A 21 1.63 -2.06 -12.00
CA ASP A 21 1.91 -3.42 -11.55
C ASP A 21 1.73 -3.56 -10.04
N ALA A 22 2.23 -2.59 -9.28
CA ALA A 22 2.06 -2.58 -7.83
C ALA A 22 0.59 -2.53 -7.43
N ARG A 23 -0.19 -1.66 -8.08
CA ARG A 23 -1.63 -1.56 -7.83
C ARG A 23 -2.33 -2.88 -8.10
N ASN A 24 -1.98 -3.55 -9.19
CA ASN A 24 -2.58 -4.83 -9.54
C ASN A 24 -2.30 -5.90 -8.48
N VAL A 25 -1.07 -5.97 -7.97
CA VAL A 25 -0.72 -6.92 -6.91
C VAL A 25 -1.50 -6.61 -5.63
N VAL A 26 -1.52 -5.35 -5.22
CA VAL A 26 -2.24 -4.92 -4.01
C VAL A 26 -3.72 -5.25 -4.14
N THR A 27 -4.33 -4.92 -5.27
CA THR A 27 -5.76 -5.17 -5.50
C THR A 27 -6.08 -6.67 -5.41
N ARG A 28 -5.23 -7.53 -6.00
CA ARG A 28 -5.43 -8.98 -5.93
C ARG A 28 -5.29 -9.51 -4.50
N VAL A 29 -4.30 -9.01 -3.76
CA VAL A 29 -4.12 -9.43 -2.37
C VAL A 29 -5.36 -9.05 -1.54
N LEU A 30 -5.84 -7.81 -1.70
CA LEU A 30 -7.01 -7.35 -0.95
C LEU A 30 -8.26 -8.15 -1.29
N ALA A 31 -8.44 -8.49 -2.58
CA ALA A 31 -9.60 -9.29 -3.01
C ALA A 31 -9.59 -10.70 -2.44
N GLY A 32 -8.41 -11.24 -2.11
CA GLY A 32 -8.26 -12.57 -1.52
C GLY A 32 -8.37 -12.63 0.00
N LEU A 33 -8.51 -11.49 0.67
CA LEU A 33 -8.61 -11.46 2.12
C LEU A 33 -9.96 -12.00 2.60
N ALA A 34 -9.96 -12.63 3.78
CA ALA A 34 -11.19 -13.11 4.40
C ALA A 34 -12.12 -11.94 4.76
N ASP A 35 -11.54 -10.80 5.14
CA ASP A 35 -12.29 -9.58 5.45
C ASP A 35 -11.64 -8.37 4.74
N PRO A 36 -11.96 -8.16 3.46
CA PRO A 36 -11.38 -7.03 2.71
C PRO A 36 -11.69 -5.67 3.32
N ALA A 37 -12.79 -5.54 4.04
CA ALA A 37 -13.18 -4.27 4.67
C ALA A 37 -12.25 -3.90 5.83
N SER A 38 -11.44 -4.83 6.33
CA SER A 38 -10.49 -4.56 7.40
C SER A 38 -9.26 -3.77 6.92
N VAL A 39 -9.08 -3.63 5.60
CA VAL A 39 -7.94 -2.92 5.02
C VAL A 39 -8.44 -1.83 4.08
N SER A 40 -7.96 -0.63 4.26
CA SER A 40 -8.22 0.47 3.33
C SER A 40 -7.02 0.68 2.41
N LEU A 41 -7.27 1.13 1.20
CA LEU A 41 -6.22 1.51 0.25
C LEU A 41 -6.44 2.95 -0.18
N GLU A 42 -5.41 3.77 0.00
CA GLU A 42 -5.35 5.13 -0.50
C GLU A 42 -4.23 5.22 -1.52
N GLU A 43 -4.50 5.85 -2.65
CA GLU A 43 -3.48 6.10 -3.66
C GLU A 43 -3.17 7.59 -3.70
N LEU A 44 -1.88 7.91 -3.65
CA LEU A 44 -1.39 9.29 -3.70
C LEU A 44 -0.43 9.45 -4.89
N SER A 45 -0.47 10.63 -5.51
CA SER A 45 0.44 10.95 -6.62
C SER A 45 1.49 11.95 -6.16
N ILE A 46 2.74 11.71 -6.52
CA ILE A 46 3.81 12.66 -6.29
C ILE A 46 3.62 13.97 -7.06
N LEU A 47 2.76 13.95 -8.10
CA LEU A 47 2.46 15.15 -8.88
C LEU A 47 1.53 16.11 -8.15
N ASP A 48 0.77 15.60 -7.17
CA ASP A 48 -0.22 16.39 -6.43
C ASP A 48 0.33 16.97 -5.13
N ASP A 49 1.54 16.56 -4.72
CA ASP A 49 2.10 16.99 -3.44
C ASP A 49 3.63 17.10 -3.56
N ALA A 50 4.12 18.33 -3.44
CA ALA A 50 5.55 18.61 -3.58
C ALA A 50 6.40 17.88 -2.50
N THR A 51 5.85 17.70 -1.31
CA THR A 51 6.54 16.98 -0.23
C THR A 51 6.71 15.52 -0.58
N LEU A 52 5.67 14.89 -1.15
CA LEU A 52 5.76 13.50 -1.60
C LEU A 52 6.75 13.36 -2.75
N ASN A 53 6.73 14.30 -3.70
CA ASN A 53 7.65 14.27 -4.82
C ASN A 53 9.10 14.36 -4.33
N GLU A 54 9.38 15.29 -3.44
CA GLU A 54 10.72 15.50 -2.90
C GLU A 54 11.23 14.25 -2.18
N LYS A 55 10.34 13.58 -1.44
CA LYS A 55 10.70 12.41 -0.63
C LYS A 55 10.81 11.12 -1.43
N TYR A 56 9.96 10.91 -2.44
CA TYR A 56 9.79 9.61 -3.07
C TYR A 56 9.97 9.58 -4.61
N TRP A 57 10.35 10.68 -5.26
CA TRP A 57 10.34 10.77 -6.72
C TRP A 57 11.09 9.63 -7.43
N ASP A 58 12.17 9.11 -6.84
CA ASP A 58 12.99 8.05 -7.40
C ASP A 58 12.71 6.67 -6.77
N GLU A 59 11.76 6.60 -5.85
CA GLU A 59 11.44 5.37 -5.13
C GLU A 59 10.06 4.80 -5.48
N ILE A 60 9.28 5.52 -6.30
CA ILE A 60 7.93 5.08 -6.66
C ILE A 60 7.97 3.82 -7.52
N PRO A 61 6.98 2.90 -7.36
CA PRO A 61 5.91 2.98 -6.37
C PRO A 61 6.40 2.67 -4.95
N VAL A 62 5.85 3.39 -3.98
CA VAL A 62 6.12 3.16 -2.57
C VAL A 62 4.83 2.66 -1.92
N LEU A 63 4.92 1.57 -1.19
CA LEU A 63 3.77 1.05 -0.45
C LEU A 63 4.03 1.21 1.04
N LEU A 64 3.13 1.95 1.70
CA LEU A 64 3.16 2.12 3.15
C LEU A 64 2.11 1.22 3.79
N VAL A 65 2.47 0.60 4.91
CA VAL A 65 1.55 -0.13 5.76
C VAL A 65 1.47 0.63 7.07
N ASN A 66 0.30 1.16 7.38
CA ASN A 66 0.07 1.98 8.57
C ASN A 66 1.08 3.12 8.72
N GLY A 67 1.43 3.75 7.59
CA GLY A 67 2.35 4.88 7.57
C GLY A 67 3.83 4.53 7.50
N ASN A 68 4.18 3.25 7.56
CA ASN A 68 5.58 2.80 7.49
C ASN A 68 5.88 2.19 6.14
N VAL A 69 7.05 2.50 5.57
CA VAL A 69 7.43 1.96 4.27
C VAL A 69 7.54 0.45 4.36
N HIS A 70 6.71 -0.23 3.56
CA HIS A 70 6.75 -1.69 3.43
C HIS A 70 7.69 -2.10 2.30
N THR A 71 7.56 -1.46 1.14
CA THR A 71 8.39 -1.76 -0.03
C THR A 71 8.43 -0.57 -0.97
N ILE A 72 9.47 -0.56 -1.80
CA ILE A 72 9.62 0.40 -2.91
C ILE A 72 9.79 -0.40 -4.20
N TRP A 73 9.43 0.20 -5.33
CA TRP A 73 9.55 -0.29 -6.70
C TRP A 73 8.65 -1.48 -7.03
N ARG A 74 8.69 -2.55 -6.26
CA ARG A 74 7.89 -3.75 -6.54
C ARG A 74 7.16 -4.23 -5.30
N VAL A 75 5.95 -4.75 -5.50
CA VAL A 75 5.15 -5.33 -4.43
C VAL A 75 5.16 -6.85 -4.60
N ASP A 76 5.62 -7.54 -3.56
CA ASP A 76 5.58 -9.00 -3.51
C ASP A 76 4.31 -9.41 -2.75
N ALA A 77 3.45 -10.20 -3.41
CA ALA A 77 2.15 -10.58 -2.86
C ALA A 77 2.28 -11.34 -1.53
N GLU A 78 3.20 -12.30 -1.46
CA GLU A 78 3.38 -13.09 -0.23
C GLU A 78 3.88 -12.27 0.93
N ARG A 79 4.82 -11.36 0.69
CA ARG A 79 5.33 -10.46 1.72
C ARG A 79 4.24 -9.51 2.21
N LEU A 80 3.41 -9.03 1.27
CA LEU A 80 2.30 -8.15 1.64
C LEU A 80 1.28 -8.88 2.51
N VAL A 81 0.91 -10.10 2.14
CA VAL A 81 -0.01 -10.91 2.95
C VAL A 81 0.54 -11.07 4.38
N ARG A 82 1.82 -11.39 4.51
CA ARG A 82 2.44 -11.55 5.84
C ARG A 82 2.46 -10.24 6.62
N ALA A 83 2.70 -9.12 5.94
CA ALA A 83 2.68 -7.82 6.60
C ALA A 83 1.27 -7.45 7.09
N LEU A 84 0.25 -7.77 6.31
CA LEU A 84 -1.14 -7.53 6.71
C LEU A 84 -1.54 -8.41 7.89
N GLU A 85 -1.14 -9.68 7.88
CA GLU A 85 -1.40 -10.59 9.00
C GLU A 85 -0.73 -10.10 10.28
N LYS A 86 0.52 -9.64 10.17
CA LYS A 86 1.24 -9.10 11.31
C LYS A 86 0.58 -7.83 11.85
N ALA A 87 0.19 -6.92 10.97
CA ALA A 87 -0.48 -5.69 11.36
C ALA A 87 -1.78 -5.99 12.12
N GLN A 88 -2.52 -6.99 11.68
CA GLN A 88 -3.76 -7.40 12.32
C GLN A 88 -3.50 -8.01 13.70
N ARG A 89 -2.48 -8.84 13.84
CA ARG A 89 -2.09 -9.41 15.13
C ARG A 89 -1.66 -8.33 16.11
N ASP A 90 -0.90 -7.34 15.65
CA ASP A 90 -0.42 -6.24 16.48
C ASP A 90 -1.58 -5.41 17.04
N GLN A 91 -2.71 -5.33 16.31
CA GLN A 91 -3.88 -4.61 16.77
C GLN A 91 -4.75 -5.42 17.74
N ASP A 92 -4.71 -6.73 17.63
CA ASP A 92 -5.49 -7.64 18.49
C ASP A 92 -4.83 -7.89 19.82
N SER A 93 -3.58 -7.47 20.01
CA SER A 93 -2.83 -7.70 21.22
C SER A 93 -2.93 -6.57 22.25
#